data_8478e46c9bc067a4a340986b7f6d2d76
#
_entry.id   8478e46c9bc067a4a340986b7f6d2d76
#
_cell.length_a   1.000
_cell.length_b   1.000
_cell.length_c   1.000
_cell.angle_alpha   90.00
_cell.angle_beta   90.00
_cell.angle_gamma   90.00
#
_symmetry.space_group_name_H-M   'P 1'
#
loop_
_entity.id
_entity.type
_entity.pdbx_description
1 polymer ?
#
loop_
_entity_poly.entity_id
_entity_poly.type
_entity_poly.pdbx_seq_one_letter_code
_entity_poly.pdbx_strand_id
1 'polypeptide(L)'
;LFYSEMLDYAGQVQRYFDVFGRDKVHVVINDDFREDKQQVFRGVCEYLDIPVDFPSFSKIFEEDKRARNANRNVRFRPMQDFLVRRDQQAVLEGVRPGVPGHQFALRAMRRMNIRYEERQPMDPQVKAQVKEMATPHVEALSTLLDRDLTHWVS
;
A
#
# COMPACT_ATOMS: atom_id res chain seq x y z
N LEU A 1 -20.52 2.65 8.75
CA LEU A 1 -19.20 2.29 8.21
C LEU A 1 -18.70 3.46 7.37
N PHE A 2 -17.62 4.08 7.78
CA PHE A 2 -17.03 5.33 7.29
C PHE A 2 -16.35 5.21 5.89
N TYR A 3 -16.78 4.29 5.04
CA TYR A 3 -16.17 4.12 3.71
C TYR A 3 -16.41 5.32 2.78
N SER A 4 -17.54 6.02 2.92
CA SER A 4 -17.83 7.22 2.13
C SER A 4 -16.86 8.37 2.42
N GLU A 5 -16.46 8.55 3.69
CA GLU A 5 -15.47 9.56 4.06
C GLU A 5 -14.06 9.20 3.56
N MET A 6 -13.75 7.89 3.44
CA MET A 6 -12.48 7.42 2.88
C MET A 6 -12.37 7.63 1.37
N LEU A 7 -13.49 7.75 0.65
CA LEU A 7 -13.51 8.03 -0.78
C LEU A 7 -13.27 9.49 -1.13
N ASP A 8 -13.44 10.40 -0.17
CA ASP A 8 -13.24 11.85 -0.40
C ASP A 8 -11.75 12.23 -0.46
N TYR A 9 -11.04 11.66 -1.44
CA TYR A 9 -9.63 12.01 -1.67
C TYR A 9 -9.46 13.46 -2.12
N ALA A 10 -10.42 14.01 -2.88
CA ALA A 10 -10.38 15.40 -3.32
C ALA A 10 -10.38 16.36 -2.13
N GLY A 11 -11.32 16.19 -1.19
CA GLY A 11 -11.36 16.99 0.03
C GLY A 11 -10.15 16.80 0.94
N GLN A 12 -9.58 15.58 0.97
CA GLN A 12 -8.35 15.34 1.71
C GLN A 12 -7.16 16.08 1.10
N VAL A 13 -6.95 15.98 -0.20
CA VAL A 13 -5.85 16.66 -0.92
C VAL A 13 -6.03 18.18 -0.85
N GLN A 14 -7.27 18.67 -1.04
CA GLN A 14 -7.56 20.10 -0.96
C GLN A 14 -7.16 20.69 0.40
N ARG A 15 -7.42 20.00 1.51
CA ARG A 15 -6.99 20.45 2.85
C ARG A 15 -5.46 20.61 2.95
N TYR A 16 -4.69 19.74 2.30
CA TYR A 16 -3.23 19.93 2.24
C TYR A 16 -2.83 21.14 1.40
N PHE A 17 -3.49 21.36 0.27
CA PHE A 17 -3.24 22.54 -0.55
C PHE A 17 -3.60 23.84 0.20
N ASP A 18 -4.69 23.85 0.95
CA ASP A 18 -5.12 25.02 1.73
C ASP A 18 -4.15 25.37 2.88
N VAL A 19 -3.58 24.35 3.51
CA VAL A 19 -2.68 24.55 4.66
C VAL A 19 -1.24 24.86 4.23
N PHE A 20 -0.73 24.15 3.23
CA PHE A 20 0.69 24.22 2.88
C PHE A 20 0.96 25.00 1.59
N GLY A 21 -0.07 25.26 0.78
CA GLY A 21 0.08 25.76 -0.59
C GLY A 21 0.26 24.62 -1.61
N ARG A 22 -0.28 24.82 -2.81
CA ARG A 22 -0.23 23.80 -3.88
C ARG A 22 1.21 23.47 -4.31
N ASP A 23 2.09 24.45 -4.27
CA ASP A 23 3.51 24.34 -4.60
C ASP A 23 4.32 23.47 -3.61
N LYS A 24 3.80 23.30 -2.39
CA LYS A 24 4.43 22.52 -1.33
C LYS A 24 3.80 21.16 -1.10
N VAL A 25 2.95 20.72 -2.00
CA VAL A 25 2.29 19.40 -1.91
C VAL A 25 2.48 18.66 -3.23
N HIS A 26 3.20 17.56 -3.18
CA HIS A 26 3.37 16.66 -4.32
C HIS A 26 2.45 15.45 -4.18
N VAL A 27 1.57 15.25 -5.16
CA VAL A 27 0.60 14.15 -5.17
C VAL A 27 1.10 13.05 -6.10
N VAL A 28 1.25 11.84 -5.56
CA VAL A 28 1.64 10.66 -6.32
C VAL A 28 0.42 9.76 -6.52
N ILE A 29 0.11 9.44 -7.76
CA ILE A 29 -0.95 8.49 -8.10
C ILE A 29 -0.38 7.08 -8.08
N ASN A 30 -1.12 6.14 -7.44
CA ASN A 30 -0.65 4.77 -7.30
C ASN A 30 -0.50 4.04 -8.64
N ASP A 31 -1.28 4.40 -9.64
CA ASP A 31 -1.19 3.79 -10.97
C ASP A 31 0.12 4.14 -11.65
N ASP A 32 0.56 5.39 -11.56
CA ASP A 32 1.88 5.81 -12.07
C ASP A 32 3.01 5.04 -11.37
N PHE A 33 2.88 4.88 -10.07
CA PHE A 33 3.85 4.12 -9.29
C PHE A 33 3.88 2.64 -9.67
N ARG A 34 2.76 2.08 -10.14
CA ARG A 34 2.68 0.71 -10.64
C ARG A 34 3.25 0.59 -12.04
N GLU A 35 3.06 1.60 -12.88
CA GLU A 35 3.52 1.65 -14.25
C GLU A 35 5.03 1.90 -14.31
N ASP A 36 5.50 2.98 -13.70
CA ASP A 36 6.93 3.32 -13.65
C ASP A 36 7.36 3.88 -12.29
N LYS A 37 7.82 2.99 -11.43
CA LYS A 37 8.34 3.35 -10.10
C LYS A 37 9.55 4.29 -10.16
N GLN A 38 10.38 4.15 -11.20
CA GLN A 38 11.61 4.94 -11.33
C GLN A 38 11.28 6.37 -11.72
N GLN A 39 10.31 6.56 -12.62
CA GLN A 39 9.85 7.88 -13.02
C GLN A 39 9.20 8.62 -11.85
N VAL A 40 8.31 7.95 -11.11
CA VAL A 40 7.67 8.54 -9.92
C VAL A 40 8.72 8.92 -8.87
N PHE A 41 9.68 8.04 -8.60
CA PHE A 41 10.73 8.32 -7.64
C PHE A 41 11.60 9.52 -8.08
N ARG A 42 11.91 9.63 -9.38
CA ARG A 42 12.62 10.78 -9.93
C ARG A 42 11.83 12.07 -9.69
N GLY A 43 10.54 12.08 -10.01
CA GLY A 43 9.68 13.23 -9.80
C GLY A 43 9.60 13.67 -8.33
N VAL A 44 9.56 12.71 -7.40
CA VAL A 44 9.61 13.01 -5.96
C VAL A 44 10.95 13.64 -5.57
N CYS A 45 12.06 13.12 -6.07
CA CYS A 45 13.39 13.67 -5.77
C CYS A 45 13.59 15.06 -6.37
N GLU A 46 13.14 15.28 -7.60
CA GLU A 46 13.13 16.59 -8.25
C GLU A 46 12.30 17.60 -7.45
N TYR A 47 11.12 17.20 -6.99
CA TYR A 47 10.28 18.04 -6.14
C TYR A 47 10.95 18.39 -4.80
N LEU A 48 11.74 17.48 -4.22
CA LEU A 48 12.46 17.69 -2.96
C LEU A 48 13.84 18.35 -3.15
N ASP A 49 14.23 18.68 -4.38
CA ASP A 49 15.58 19.18 -4.72
C ASP A 49 16.71 18.26 -4.22
N ILE A 50 16.49 16.95 -4.31
CA ILE A 50 17.46 15.92 -3.90
C ILE A 50 18.18 15.40 -5.14
N PRO A 51 19.51 15.47 -5.22
CA PRO A 51 20.26 14.88 -6.31
C PRO A 51 20.10 13.34 -6.32
N VAL A 52 19.72 12.78 -7.47
CA VAL A 52 19.47 11.34 -7.61
C VAL A 52 20.61 10.66 -8.34
N ASP A 53 21.30 9.75 -7.64
CA ASP A 53 22.19 8.77 -8.26
C ASP A 53 21.42 7.51 -8.65
N PHE A 54 20.92 7.47 -9.88
CA PHE A 54 20.06 6.41 -10.40
C PHE A 54 20.69 5.00 -10.39
N PRO A 55 22.01 4.82 -10.66
CA PRO A 55 22.61 3.48 -10.63
C PRO A 55 22.52 2.79 -9.27
N SER A 56 22.57 3.56 -8.18
CA SER A 56 22.44 3.00 -6.82
C SER A 56 21.01 2.60 -6.48
N PHE A 57 20.01 3.28 -7.05
CA PHE A 57 18.59 3.00 -6.79
C PHE A 57 17.98 1.93 -7.70
N SER A 58 18.50 1.71 -8.90
CA SER A 58 17.99 0.71 -9.83
C SER A 58 17.95 -0.69 -9.21
N LYS A 59 18.95 -1.05 -8.41
CA LYS A 59 19.01 -2.33 -7.69
C LYS A 59 17.86 -2.53 -6.71
N ILE A 60 17.43 -1.46 -6.02
CA ILE A 60 16.32 -1.52 -5.06
C ILE A 60 15.01 -1.85 -5.77
N PHE A 61 14.79 -1.29 -6.97
CA PHE A 61 13.58 -1.54 -7.75
C PHE A 61 13.58 -2.90 -8.45
N GLU A 62 14.75 -3.46 -8.78
CA GLU A 62 14.86 -4.79 -9.36
C GLU A 62 14.55 -5.92 -8.37
N GLU A 63 14.91 -5.75 -7.10
CA GLU A 63 14.70 -6.76 -6.06
C GLU A 63 13.23 -6.90 -5.62
N ASP A 64 12.38 -5.92 -5.84
CA ASP A 64 10.99 -5.89 -5.32
C ASP A 64 9.94 -6.46 -6.31
N LYS A 65 10.30 -7.49 -7.08
CA LYS A 65 9.39 -8.15 -8.04
C LYS A 65 8.27 -8.97 -7.40
N ARG A 66 8.20 -9.08 -6.07
CA ARG A 66 7.16 -9.87 -5.38
C ARG A 66 6.19 -8.96 -4.65
N ALA A 67 4.92 -9.03 -5.06
CA ALA A 67 3.83 -8.43 -4.27
C ALA A 67 3.81 -9.03 -2.86
N ARG A 68 4.27 -8.26 -1.86
CA ARG A 68 4.44 -8.73 -0.47
C ARG A 68 3.12 -9.10 0.21
N ASN A 69 2.00 -8.60 -0.28
CA ASN A 69 0.68 -8.75 0.35
C ASN A 69 -0.36 -9.47 -0.53
N ALA A 70 0.06 -10.26 -1.51
CA ALA A 70 -0.87 -10.98 -2.36
C ALA A 70 -1.61 -12.05 -1.55
N ASN A 71 -2.91 -11.84 -1.31
CA ASN A 71 -3.91 -12.86 -0.95
C ASN A 71 -3.47 -13.90 0.09
N ARG A 72 -2.83 -13.43 1.17
CA ARG A 72 -2.34 -14.32 2.24
C ARG A 72 -3.46 -14.58 3.24
N ASN A 73 -3.93 -15.82 3.30
CA ASN A 73 -4.82 -16.31 4.34
C ASN A 73 -4.06 -17.19 5.34
N VAL A 74 -4.52 -17.14 6.58
CA VAL A 74 -3.95 -17.93 7.67
C VAL A 74 -4.73 -19.22 7.78
N ARG A 75 -4.06 -20.39 7.68
CA ARG A 75 -4.69 -21.69 7.79
C ARG A 75 -5.20 -21.98 9.21
N PHE A 76 -4.39 -21.64 10.21
CA PHE A 76 -4.68 -21.95 11.61
C PHE A 76 -4.44 -20.71 12.47
N ARG A 77 -5.53 -20.03 12.84
CA ARG A 77 -5.49 -18.76 13.60
C ARG A 77 -4.79 -18.90 14.97
N PRO A 78 -5.04 -19.93 15.81
CA PRO A 78 -4.36 -20.02 17.10
C PRO A 78 -2.84 -20.06 17.01
N MET A 79 -2.29 -20.71 16.00
CA MET A 79 -0.84 -20.71 15.76
C MET A 79 -0.34 -19.32 15.33
N GLN A 80 -1.11 -18.62 14.53
CA GLN A 80 -0.78 -17.26 14.15
C GLN A 80 -0.78 -16.32 15.36
N ASP A 81 -1.78 -16.42 16.22
CA ASP A 81 -1.90 -15.60 17.43
C ASP A 81 -0.75 -15.89 18.41
N PHE A 82 -0.39 -17.14 18.56
CA PHE A 82 0.80 -17.54 19.33
C PHE A 82 2.09 -16.91 18.78
N LEU A 83 2.30 -16.99 17.46
CA LEU A 83 3.49 -16.45 16.82
C LEU A 83 3.55 -14.91 16.93
N VAL A 84 2.40 -14.23 16.82
CA VAL A 84 2.31 -12.77 16.96
C VAL A 84 2.58 -12.34 18.40
N ARG A 85 1.91 -12.96 19.39
CA ARG A 85 2.12 -12.64 20.82
C ARG A 85 3.58 -12.81 21.22
N ARG A 86 4.21 -13.86 20.75
CA ARG A 86 5.61 -14.13 21.02
C ARG A 86 6.54 -13.09 20.41
N ASP A 87 6.27 -12.62 19.18
CA ASP A 87 7.05 -11.56 18.56
C ASP A 87 6.89 -10.25 19.33
N GLN A 88 5.67 -9.92 19.76
CA GLN A 88 5.42 -8.74 20.57
C GLN A 88 6.16 -8.78 21.91
N GLN A 89 6.15 -9.94 22.58
CA GLN A 89 6.91 -10.12 23.82
C GLN A 89 8.43 -9.95 23.58
N ALA A 90 8.98 -10.57 22.53
CA ALA A 90 10.38 -10.45 22.20
C ALA A 90 10.81 -8.99 21.92
N VAL A 91 9.94 -8.21 21.30
CA VAL A 91 10.18 -6.78 21.08
C VAL A 91 10.14 -5.99 22.38
N LEU A 92 9.17 -6.28 23.28
CA LEU A 92 9.01 -5.59 24.56
C LEU A 92 10.17 -5.92 25.53
N GLU A 93 10.65 -7.15 25.51
CA GLU A 93 11.75 -7.61 26.36
C GLU A 93 13.14 -7.25 25.82
N GLY A 94 13.22 -6.64 24.63
CA GLY A 94 14.49 -6.31 23.97
C GLY A 94 15.35 -7.54 23.62
N VAL A 95 14.77 -8.74 23.76
CA VAL A 95 15.46 -9.99 23.53
C VAL A 95 15.48 -10.28 22.03
N ARG A 96 16.64 -10.15 21.42
CA ARG A 96 16.86 -10.77 20.11
C ARG A 96 16.80 -12.29 20.32
N PRO A 97 15.87 -13.03 19.68
CA PRO A 97 15.78 -14.47 19.82
C PRO A 97 17.06 -15.09 19.26
N GLY A 98 17.99 -15.40 20.16
CA GLY A 98 19.38 -15.71 19.85
C GLY A 98 19.72 -17.19 19.78
N VAL A 99 18.75 -18.10 19.59
CA VAL A 99 19.08 -19.52 19.41
C VAL A 99 19.12 -19.83 17.91
N PRO A 100 20.31 -20.16 17.36
CA PRO A 100 20.43 -20.65 15.99
C PRO A 100 19.53 -21.89 15.79
N GLY A 101 18.71 -21.89 14.75
CA GLY A 101 17.76 -22.97 14.46
C GLY A 101 16.31 -22.67 14.89
N HIS A 102 16.08 -22.03 16.02
CA HIS A 102 14.74 -21.70 16.49
C HIS A 102 14.02 -20.71 15.55
N GLN A 103 14.73 -19.73 15.02
CA GLN A 103 14.19 -18.80 14.01
C GLN A 103 13.83 -19.51 12.71
N PHE A 104 14.59 -20.52 12.33
CA PHE A 104 14.29 -21.33 11.14
C PHE A 104 12.99 -22.10 11.31
N ALA A 105 12.81 -22.76 12.47
CA ALA A 105 11.58 -23.49 12.78
C ALA A 105 10.35 -22.56 12.77
N LEU A 106 10.44 -21.37 13.39
CA LEU A 106 9.36 -20.39 13.38
C LEU A 106 9.05 -19.86 11.99
N ARG A 107 10.06 -19.62 11.16
CA ARG A 107 9.87 -19.23 9.76
C ARG A 107 9.20 -20.34 8.94
N ALA A 108 9.59 -21.59 9.18
CA ALA A 108 8.96 -22.74 8.53
C ALA A 108 7.49 -22.89 8.97
N MET A 109 7.19 -22.78 10.27
CA MET A 109 5.82 -22.79 10.78
C MET A 109 4.98 -21.66 10.18
N ARG A 110 5.51 -20.44 10.07
CA ARG A 110 4.82 -19.32 9.42
C ARG A 110 4.55 -19.61 7.94
N ARG A 111 5.53 -20.14 7.21
CA ARG A 111 5.34 -20.50 5.79
C ARG A 111 4.26 -21.55 5.61
N MET A 112 4.23 -22.59 6.45
CA MET A 112 3.22 -23.65 6.39
C MET A 112 1.82 -23.14 6.78
N ASN A 113 1.75 -22.12 7.64
CA ASN A 113 0.48 -21.55 8.10
C ASN A 113 -0.11 -20.52 7.12
N ILE A 114 0.59 -20.18 6.07
CA ILE A 114 0.11 -19.26 5.04
C ILE A 114 -0.42 -20.06 3.87
N ARG A 115 -1.64 -19.72 3.46
CA ARG A 115 -2.25 -20.17 2.21
C ARG A 115 -2.47 -18.97 1.30
N TYR A 116 -2.07 -19.10 0.05
CA TYR A 116 -2.39 -18.11 -0.98
C TYR A 116 -3.70 -18.55 -1.63
N GLU A 117 -4.72 -17.74 -1.48
CA GLU A 117 -6.02 -17.95 -2.12
C GLU A 117 -6.28 -16.86 -3.13
N GLU A 118 -6.84 -17.21 -4.27
CA GLU A 118 -7.33 -16.21 -5.20
C GLU A 118 -8.45 -15.42 -4.55
N ARG A 119 -8.45 -14.11 -4.75
CA ARG A 119 -9.55 -13.28 -4.27
C ARG A 119 -10.83 -13.69 -4.99
N GLN A 120 -11.87 -13.98 -4.24
CA GLN A 120 -13.18 -14.11 -4.82
C GLN A 120 -13.56 -12.79 -5.48
N PRO A 121 -14.13 -12.84 -6.70
CA PRO A 121 -14.62 -11.63 -7.35
C PRO A 121 -15.68 -10.97 -6.46
N MET A 122 -15.65 -9.64 -6.44
CA MET A 122 -16.65 -8.86 -5.70
C MET A 122 -18.04 -9.12 -6.28
N ASP A 123 -19.04 -9.19 -5.43
CA ASP A 123 -20.44 -9.29 -5.84
C ASP A 123 -20.76 -8.14 -6.84
N PRO A 124 -21.36 -8.45 -8.00
CA PRO A 124 -21.67 -7.44 -9.01
C PRO A 124 -22.54 -6.29 -8.50
N GLN A 125 -23.47 -6.55 -7.58
CA GLN A 125 -24.32 -5.53 -6.98
C GLN A 125 -23.50 -4.59 -6.09
N VAL A 126 -22.62 -5.16 -5.25
CA VAL A 126 -21.72 -4.36 -4.40
C VAL A 126 -20.76 -3.57 -5.25
N LYS A 127 -20.24 -4.15 -6.33
CA LYS A 127 -19.36 -3.43 -7.28
C LYS A 127 -20.08 -2.24 -7.89
N ALA A 128 -21.34 -2.39 -8.31
CA ALA A 128 -22.14 -1.31 -8.89
C ALA A 128 -22.38 -0.17 -7.88
N GLN A 129 -22.75 -0.51 -6.65
CA GLN A 129 -22.95 0.47 -5.58
C GLN A 129 -21.67 1.24 -5.24
N VAL A 130 -20.53 0.54 -5.13
CA VAL A 130 -19.23 1.19 -4.87
C VAL A 130 -18.85 2.11 -6.01
N LYS A 131 -19.08 1.69 -7.25
CA LYS A 131 -18.84 2.52 -8.44
C LYS A 131 -19.68 3.79 -8.41
N GLU A 132 -20.98 3.68 -8.18
CA GLU A 132 -21.91 4.80 -8.10
C GLU A 132 -21.47 5.80 -7.00
N MET A 133 -21.12 5.32 -5.81
CA MET A 133 -20.63 6.15 -4.72
C MET A 133 -19.27 6.80 -5.03
N ALA A 134 -18.36 6.10 -5.72
CA ALA A 134 -17.01 6.59 -5.98
C ALA A 134 -16.95 7.60 -7.13
N THR A 135 -17.86 7.52 -8.11
CA THR A 135 -17.84 8.37 -9.32
C THR A 135 -17.69 9.85 -9.01
N PRO A 136 -18.54 10.49 -8.17
CA PRO A 136 -18.42 11.93 -7.91
C PRO A 136 -17.10 12.30 -7.21
N HIS A 137 -16.55 11.41 -6.38
CA HIS A 137 -15.28 11.65 -5.69
C HIS A 137 -14.09 11.56 -6.67
N VAL A 138 -14.15 10.62 -7.63
CA VAL A 138 -13.12 10.49 -8.68
C VAL A 138 -13.15 11.68 -9.64
N GLU A 139 -14.34 12.15 -10.03
CA GLU A 139 -14.50 13.35 -10.88
C GLU A 139 -13.96 14.60 -10.18
N ALA A 140 -14.28 14.78 -8.90
CA ALA A 140 -13.76 15.88 -8.11
C ALA A 140 -12.23 15.84 -7.99
N LEU A 141 -11.65 14.65 -7.76
CA LEU A 141 -10.21 14.47 -7.70
C LEU A 141 -9.54 14.71 -9.06
N SER A 142 -10.16 14.24 -10.16
CA SER A 142 -9.68 14.48 -11.52
C SER A 142 -9.61 15.97 -11.83
N THR A 143 -10.64 16.71 -11.43
CA THR A 143 -10.69 18.16 -11.59
C THR A 143 -9.63 18.87 -10.75
N LEU A 144 -9.48 18.45 -9.49
CA LEU A 144 -8.51 19.05 -8.56
C LEU A 144 -7.07 18.88 -9.03
N LEU A 145 -6.74 17.71 -9.61
CA LEU A 145 -5.40 17.35 -10.06
C LEU A 145 -5.14 17.71 -11.53
N ASP A 146 -6.15 18.18 -12.25
CA ASP A 146 -6.11 18.42 -13.71
C ASP A 146 -5.66 17.16 -14.47
N ARG A 147 -6.27 16.01 -14.10
CA ARG A 147 -5.89 14.71 -14.62
C ARG A 147 -7.08 13.75 -14.72
N ASP A 148 -7.23 13.06 -15.85
CA ASP A 148 -8.29 12.06 -16.01
C ASP A 148 -8.01 10.80 -15.17
N LEU A 149 -8.89 10.56 -14.18
CA LEU A 149 -8.89 9.38 -13.31
C LEU A 149 -10.17 8.55 -13.50
N THR A 150 -10.99 8.84 -14.52
CA THR A 150 -12.29 8.17 -14.73
C THR A 150 -12.19 6.67 -14.95
N HIS A 151 -11.02 6.18 -15.36
CA HIS A 151 -10.73 4.74 -15.48
C HIS A 151 -10.83 3.98 -14.16
N TRP A 152 -10.77 4.67 -13.00
CA TRP A 152 -10.95 4.03 -11.68
C TRP A 152 -12.39 3.57 -11.43
N VAL A 153 -13.34 4.16 -12.14
CA VAL A 153 -14.77 3.86 -12.04
C VAL A 153 -15.38 3.37 -13.36
N SER A 154 -14.56 2.98 -14.31
CA SER A 154 -14.99 2.38 -15.58
C SER A 154 -15.37 0.89 -15.46
#